data_7fbcc0b583564f70da49b89dce618f35
#
_entry.id   7fbcc0b583564f70da49b89dce618f35
#
_cell.length_a   1.000
_cell.length_b   1.000
_cell.length_c   1.000
_cell.angle_alpha   90.00
_cell.angle_beta   90.00
_cell.angle_gamma   90.00
#
_symmetry.space_group_name_H-M   'P 1'
#
loop_
_entity.id
_entity.type
_entity.pdbx_description
1 polymer ?
#
loop_
_entity_poly.entity_id
_entity_poly.type
_entity_poly.pdbx_seq_one_letter_code
_entity_poly.pdbx_strand_id
1 'polypeptide(L)'
;MALKLYTGCFIALFCFFFVVFLVWAPSGVLAHQLSVFAWVEGDNVKVQGKLPKGKHPKQGTIFVYDGNDKLLFQKQIHPDGTASFPLQNWETGLKILLDIGDGHQSYWILTPLDIKQQREEKMKQ
;
A
#
# COMPACT_ATOMS: atom_id res chain seq x y z
N MET A 1 3.65 11.00 61.25
CA MET A 1 4.78 11.48 60.44
C MET A 1 5.24 10.50 59.37
N ALA A 2 5.08 9.19 59.51
CA ALA A 2 5.44 8.20 58.50
C ALA A 2 4.59 8.27 57.22
N LEU A 3 3.32 8.65 57.28
CA LEU A 3 2.43 8.75 56.12
C LEU A 3 2.79 9.85 55.10
N LYS A 4 3.40 10.95 55.54
CA LYS A 4 3.84 12.04 54.63
C LYS A 4 5.06 11.67 53.78
N LEU A 5 5.94 10.81 54.27
CA LEU A 5 7.12 10.31 53.52
C LEU A 5 6.69 9.32 52.46
N TYR A 6 5.72 8.47 52.72
CA TYR A 6 5.21 7.49 51.77
C TYR A 6 4.48 8.14 50.60
N THR A 7 3.70 9.22 50.85
CA THR A 7 2.98 9.93 49.80
C THR A 7 3.92 10.62 48.80
N GLY A 8 5.02 11.23 49.30
CA GLY A 8 6.02 11.85 48.42
C GLY A 8 6.76 10.86 47.56
N CYS A 9 7.10 9.68 48.11
CA CYS A 9 7.76 8.63 47.36
C CYS A 9 6.86 8.00 46.29
N PHE A 10 5.56 7.83 46.57
CA PHE A 10 4.57 7.33 45.62
C PHE A 10 4.36 8.30 44.45
N ILE A 11 4.30 9.60 44.72
CA ILE A 11 4.14 10.63 43.68
C ILE A 11 5.40 10.68 42.82
N ALA A 12 6.59 10.61 43.39
CA ALA A 12 7.84 10.60 42.66
C ALA A 12 7.98 9.35 41.76
N LEU A 13 7.58 8.19 42.29
CA LEU A 13 7.58 6.93 41.55
C LEU A 13 6.58 6.95 40.37
N PHE A 14 5.39 7.51 40.61
CA PHE A 14 4.34 7.67 39.60
C PHE A 14 4.76 8.63 38.48
N CYS A 15 5.38 9.76 38.84
CA CYS A 15 5.93 10.71 37.88
C CYS A 15 7.06 10.10 37.07
N PHE A 16 7.94 9.31 37.67
CA PHE A 16 9.01 8.61 36.96
C PHE A 16 8.47 7.60 35.98
N PHE A 17 7.48 6.79 36.36
CA PHE A 17 6.82 5.84 35.45
C PHE A 17 6.09 6.54 34.29
N PHE A 18 5.46 7.69 34.57
CA PHE A 18 4.77 8.46 33.56
C PHE A 18 5.72 9.06 32.50
N VAL A 19 6.87 9.58 32.97
CA VAL A 19 7.92 10.11 32.07
C VAL A 19 8.54 9.00 31.23
N VAL A 20 8.80 7.83 31.80
CA VAL A 20 9.31 6.66 31.04
C VAL A 20 8.32 6.19 30.00
N PHE A 21 7.03 6.23 30.31
CA PHE A 21 5.98 5.86 29.34
C PHE A 21 5.86 6.84 28.17
N LEU A 22 6.10 8.14 28.40
CA LEU A 22 6.11 9.16 27.35
C LEU A 22 7.31 9.03 26.42
N VAL A 23 8.45 8.56 26.91
CA VAL A 23 9.67 8.35 26.08
C VAL A 23 9.54 7.10 25.21
N TRP A 24 8.72 6.15 25.62
CA TRP A 24 8.46 4.92 24.85
C TRP A 24 7.22 5.02 23.95
N ALA A 25 6.60 6.18 23.82
CA ALA A 25 5.57 6.38 22.82
C ALA A 25 6.21 6.13 21.44
N PRO A 26 5.72 5.16 20.66
CA PRO A 26 6.25 4.96 19.32
C PRO A 26 6.05 6.24 18.54
N SER A 27 7.16 6.86 18.12
CA SER A 27 7.11 7.91 17.13
C SER A 27 6.36 7.34 15.95
N GLY A 28 5.16 7.83 15.66
CA GLY A 28 4.41 7.42 14.50
C GLY A 28 5.30 7.63 13.28
N VAL A 29 5.95 6.56 12.83
CA VAL A 29 6.64 6.57 11.55
C VAL A 29 5.53 6.81 10.54
N LEU A 30 5.48 8.02 9.99
CA LEU A 30 4.70 8.29 8.79
C LEU A 30 5.26 7.39 7.70
N ALA A 31 4.74 6.19 7.63
CA ALA A 31 5.05 5.29 6.54
C ALA A 31 4.73 6.03 5.24
N HIS A 32 5.72 6.19 4.37
CA HIS A 32 5.51 6.75 3.04
C HIS A 32 4.42 5.90 2.37
N GLN A 33 3.24 6.48 2.25
CA GLN A 33 2.07 5.76 1.79
C GLN A 33 2.16 5.57 0.29
N LEU A 34 2.65 4.40 -0.11
CA LEU A 34 2.58 3.96 -1.50
C LEU A 34 1.12 3.65 -1.83
N SER A 35 0.64 4.18 -2.93
CA SER A 35 -0.64 3.81 -3.53
C SER A 35 -0.40 3.26 -4.92
N VAL A 36 -1.19 2.27 -5.32
CA VAL A 36 -1.21 1.75 -6.67
C VAL A 36 -2.63 1.82 -7.22
N PHE A 37 -2.75 2.15 -8.49
CA PHE A 37 -4.00 2.18 -9.22
C PHE A 37 -3.84 1.35 -10.50
N ALA A 38 -4.86 0.61 -10.86
CA ALA A 38 -4.90 -0.12 -12.12
C ALA A 38 -6.26 0.03 -12.78
N TRP A 39 -6.27 0.10 -14.09
CA TRP A 39 -7.49 0.19 -14.89
C TRP A 39 -7.28 -0.50 -16.25
N VAL A 40 -8.37 -0.82 -16.90
CA VAL A 40 -8.35 -1.41 -18.23
C VAL A 40 -8.54 -0.33 -19.28
N GLU A 41 -7.66 -0.32 -20.26
CA GLU A 41 -7.71 0.60 -21.40
C GLU A 41 -7.58 -0.21 -22.68
N GLY A 42 -8.71 -0.43 -23.37
CA GLY A 42 -8.78 -1.35 -24.50
C GLY A 42 -8.50 -2.78 -24.08
N ASP A 43 -7.49 -3.38 -24.67
CA ASP A 43 -7.04 -4.76 -24.35
C ASP A 43 -5.81 -4.77 -23.42
N ASN A 44 -5.50 -3.65 -22.78
CA ASN A 44 -4.37 -3.53 -21.88
C ASN A 44 -4.81 -3.12 -20.48
N VAL A 45 -4.07 -3.60 -19.49
CA VAL A 45 -4.14 -3.08 -18.12
C VAL A 45 -3.05 -2.03 -17.96
N LYS A 46 -3.46 -0.87 -17.44
CA LYS A 46 -2.55 0.22 -17.08
C LYS A 46 -2.40 0.25 -15.55
N VAL A 47 -1.19 0.46 -15.10
CA VAL A 47 -0.85 0.53 -13.67
C VAL A 47 -0.10 1.82 -13.39
N GLN A 48 -0.43 2.48 -12.29
CA GLN A 48 0.27 3.66 -11.83
C GLN A 48 0.52 3.61 -10.32
N GLY A 49 1.79 3.69 -9.93
CA GLY A 49 2.19 3.90 -8.56
C GLY A 49 2.24 5.39 -8.21
N LYS A 50 1.85 5.73 -7.00
CA LYS A 50 1.93 7.09 -6.47
C LYS A 50 2.53 7.09 -5.07
N LEU A 51 3.37 8.08 -4.82
CA LEU A 51 3.92 8.43 -3.53
C LEU A 51 3.32 9.75 -3.03
N PRO A 52 3.46 10.10 -1.75
CA PRO A 52 3.03 11.40 -1.23
C PRO A 52 3.59 12.59 -2.03
N LYS A 53 2.87 13.70 -1.98
CA LYS A 53 3.27 14.97 -2.65
C LYS A 53 3.39 14.88 -4.17
N GLY A 54 2.59 14.01 -4.81
CA GLY A 54 2.58 13.85 -6.26
C GLY A 54 3.83 13.20 -6.85
N LYS A 55 4.67 12.58 -6.03
CA LYS A 55 5.84 11.83 -6.48
C LYS A 55 5.44 10.46 -7.03
N HIS A 56 6.32 9.89 -7.84
CA HIS A 56 6.18 8.56 -8.41
C HIS A 56 7.36 7.68 -8.01
N PRO A 57 7.14 6.36 -7.77
CA PRO A 57 8.25 5.43 -7.60
C PRO A 57 9.02 5.33 -8.93
N LYS A 58 10.34 5.41 -8.87
CA LYS A 58 11.21 5.33 -10.05
C LYS A 58 11.58 3.91 -10.41
N GLN A 59 11.44 2.99 -9.47
CA GLN A 59 11.72 1.58 -9.64
C GLN A 59 10.79 0.75 -8.75
N GLY A 60 10.54 -0.45 -9.15
CA GLY A 60 9.70 -1.40 -8.44
C GLY A 60 9.25 -2.52 -9.36
N THR A 61 8.63 -3.51 -8.79
CA THR A 61 8.12 -4.68 -9.49
C THR A 61 6.63 -4.80 -9.27
N ILE A 62 5.86 -4.99 -10.32
CA ILE A 62 4.47 -5.43 -10.20
C ILE A 62 4.41 -6.95 -10.28
N PHE A 63 3.59 -7.52 -9.41
CA PHE A 63 3.22 -8.93 -9.40
C PHE A 63 1.75 -9.02 -9.73
N VAL A 64 1.41 -9.77 -10.73
CA VAL A 64 0.01 -9.93 -11.17
C VAL A 64 -0.47 -11.33 -10.83
N TYR A 65 -1.52 -11.38 -10.02
CA TYR A 65 -2.18 -12.62 -9.58
C TYR A 65 -3.58 -12.69 -10.17
N ASP A 66 -4.06 -13.90 -10.39
CA ASP A 66 -5.48 -14.12 -10.68
C ASP A 66 -6.35 -14.07 -9.40
N GLY A 67 -7.66 -14.25 -9.54
CA GLY A 67 -8.58 -14.24 -8.40
C GLY A 67 -8.41 -15.41 -7.43
N ASN A 68 -7.63 -16.42 -7.78
CA ASN A 68 -7.28 -17.56 -6.92
C ASN A 68 -5.88 -17.42 -6.28
N ASP A 69 -5.33 -16.21 -6.28
CA ASP A 69 -3.98 -15.89 -5.77
C ASP A 69 -2.82 -16.64 -6.50
N LYS A 70 -3.06 -17.10 -7.72
CA LYS A 70 -2.02 -17.66 -8.55
C LYS A 70 -1.23 -16.56 -9.23
N LEU A 71 0.10 -16.55 -9.05
CA LEU A 71 0.98 -15.62 -9.75
C LEU A 71 0.97 -15.93 -11.26
N LEU A 72 0.57 -14.93 -12.06
CA LEU A 72 0.57 -15.04 -13.52
C LEU A 72 1.90 -14.61 -14.11
N PHE A 73 2.40 -13.45 -13.70
CA PHE A 73 3.71 -12.92 -14.10
C PHE A 73 4.13 -11.76 -13.22
N GLN A 74 5.36 -11.30 -13.42
CA GLN A 74 5.92 -10.11 -12.80
C GLN A 74 6.57 -9.22 -13.85
N LYS A 75 6.61 -7.91 -13.60
CA LYS A 75 7.16 -6.92 -14.51
C LYS A 75 7.72 -5.72 -13.76
N GLN A 76 8.82 -5.17 -14.24
CA GLN A 76 9.37 -3.92 -13.71
C GLN A 76 8.51 -2.73 -14.15
N ILE A 77 8.38 -1.73 -13.29
CA ILE A 77 7.75 -0.46 -13.65
C ILE A 77 8.72 0.43 -14.41
N HIS A 78 8.16 1.37 -15.16
CA HIS A 78 8.94 2.45 -15.78
C HIS A 78 9.35 3.51 -14.74
N PRO A 79 10.39 4.33 -15.04
CA PRO A 79 10.84 5.39 -14.12
C PRO A 79 9.79 6.47 -13.80
N ASP A 80 8.72 6.56 -14.56
CA ASP A 80 7.57 7.42 -14.30
C ASP A 80 6.52 6.80 -13.35
N GLY A 81 6.80 5.62 -12.81
CA GLY A 81 5.92 4.90 -11.88
C GLY A 81 4.80 4.12 -12.55
N THR A 82 4.82 3.97 -13.87
CA THR A 82 3.78 3.27 -14.63
C THR A 82 4.23 1.90 -15.11
N ALA A 83 3.24 1.05 -15.40
CA ALA A 83 3.43 -0.19 -16.13
C ALA A 83 2.19 -0.48 -16.98
N SER A 84 2.36 -1.31 -17.99
CA SER A 84 1.26 -1.75 -18.84
C SER A 84 1.49 -3.19 -19.28
N PHE A 85 0.42 -3.96 -19.36
CA PHE A 85 0.49 -5.34 -19.83
C PHE A 85 -0.82 -5.74 -20.53
N PRO A 86 -0.80 -6.73 -21.44
CA PRO A 86 -2.00 -7.22 -22.09
C PRO A 86 -2.98 -7.83 -21.10
N LEU A 87 -4.26 -7.57 -21.28
CA LEU A 87 -5.32 -8.16 -20.47
C LEU A 87 -5.50 -9.64 -20.85
N GLN A 88 -5.10 -10.53 -19.96
CA GLN A 88 -5.20 -11.99 -20.13
C GLN A 88 -5.57 -12.64 -18.79
N ASN A 89 -6.19 -13.82 -18.86
CA ASN A 89 -6.51 -14.64 -17.68
C ASN A 89 -7.24 -13.85 -16.56
N TRP A 90 -8.19 -13.03 -16.96
CA TRP A 90 -8.90 -12.10 -16.06
C TRP A 90 -10.26 -12.63 -15.57
N GLU A 91 -10.65 -13.83 -15.95
CA GLU A 91 -11.97 -14.40 -15.69
C GLU A 91 -12.32 -14.48 -14.21
N THR A 92 -11.33 -14.63 -13.35
CA THR A 92 -11.47 -14.62 -11.88
C THR A 92 -11.09 -13.28 -11.24
N GLY A 93 -10.78 -12.27 -12.05
CA GLY A 93 -10.23 -11.00 -11.60
C GLY A 93 -8.72 -10.98 -11.57
N LEU A 94 -8.16 -9.80 -11.31
CA LEU A 94 -6.71 -9.59 -11.23
C LEU A 94 -6.38 -8.83 -9.94
N LYS A 95 -5.33 -9.25 -9.26
CA LYS A 95 -4.70 -8.51 -8.17
C LYS A 95 -3.32 -8.05 -8.62
N ILE A 96 -3.11 -6.76 -8.63
CA ILE A 96 -1.86 -6.14 -9.03
C ILE A 96 -1.18 -5.62 -7.76
N LEU A 97 -0.07 -6.24 -7.36
CA LEU A 97 0.75 -5.84 -6.23
C LEU A 97 1.96 -5.07 -6.75
N LEU A 98 2.18 -3.87 -6.25
CA LEU A 98 3.40 -3.08 -6.50
C LEU A 98 4.30 -3.15 -5.28
N ASP A 99 5.53 -3.59 -5.48
CA ASP A 99 6.60 -3.64 -4.49
C ASP A 99 7.74 -2.71 -4.95
N ILE A 100 8.03 -1.69 -4.16
CA ILE A 100 9.11 -0.73 -4.43
C ILE A 100 10.34 -0.94 -3.53
N GLY A 101 10.35 -2.03 -2.75
CA GLY A 101 11.44 -2.37 -1.82
C GLY A 101 11.20 -1.86 -0.40
N ASP A 102 12.05 -2.28 0.52
CA ASP A 102 12.05 -1.88 1.94
C ASP A 102 10.70 -2.09 2.66
N GLY A 103 9.95 -3.12 2.25
CA GLY A 103 8.64 -3.42 2.82
C GLY A 103 7.50 -2.51 2.32
N HIS A 104 7.77 -1.62 1.36
CA HIS A 104 6.75 -0.74 0.78
C HIS A 104 6.01 -1.46 -0.35
N GLN A 105 4.81 -1.91 -0.04
CA GLN A 105 3.94 -2.61 -0.97
C GLN A 105 2.54 -2.01 -0.93
N SER A 106 1.87 -2.04 -2.07
CA SER A 106 0.46 -1.69 -2.22
C SER A 106 -0.16 -2.53 -3.32
N TYR A 107 -1.46 -2.74 -3.28
CA TYR A 107 -2.13 -3.53 -4.30
C TYR A 107 -3.45 -2.90 -4.76
N TRP A 108 -3.87 -3.29 -5.94
CA TRP A 108 -5.17 -2.96 -6.52
C TRP A 108 -5.86 -4.22 -7.02
N ILE A 109 -7.16 -4.29 -6.83
CA ILE A 109 -7.96 -5.41 -7.32
C ILE A 109 -8.86 -4.91 -8.44
N LEU A 110 -8.79 -5.58 -9.58
CA LEU A 110 -9.73 -5.46 -10.68
C LEU A 110 -10.66 -6.68 -10.65
N THR A 111 -11.91 -6.47 -10.27
CA THR A 111 -12.90 -7.55 -10.33
C THR A 111 -13.27 -7.86 -11.79
N PRO A 112 -13.80 -9.05 -12.09
CA PRO A 112 -14.30 -9.37 -13.43
C PRO A 112 -15.32 -8.35 -13.93
N LEU A 113 -16.14 -7.82 -13.03
CA LEU A 113 -17.14 -6.81 -13.37
C LEU A 113 -16.50 -5.47 -13.76
N ASP A 114 -15.50 -5.00 -12.98
CA ASP A 114 -14.75 -3.78 -13.30
C ASP A 114 -14.12 -3.87 -14.69
N ILE A 115 -13.46 -4.99 -14.96
CA ILE A 115 -12.79 -5.23 -16.25
C ILE A 115 -13.79 -5.19 -17.40
N LYS A 116 -14.93 -5.86 -17.23
CA LYS A 116 -15.97 -5.89 -18.25
C LYS A 116 -16.55 -4.49 -18.53
N GLN A 117 -16.87 -3.74 -17.47
CA GLN A 117 -17.41 -2.38 -17.58
C GLN A 117 -16.42 -1.44 -18.28
N GLN A 118 -15.15 -1.44 -17.86
CA GLN A 118 -14.13 -0.57 -18.43
C GLN A 118 -13.83 -0.88 -19.90
N ARG A 119 -13.92 -2.13 -20.30
CA ARG A 119 -13.81 -2.51 -21.73
C ARG A 119 -15.00 -2.02 -22.56
N GLU A 120 -16.21 -2.16 -22.03
CA GLU A 120 -17.44 -1.74 -22.72
C GLU A 120 -17.53 -0.21 -22.88
N GLU A 121 -17.10 0.54 -21.88
CA GLU A 121 -17.09 2.01 -21.95
C GLU A 121 -16.23 2.52 -23.10
N LYS A 122 -15.09 1.89 -23.35
CA LYS A 122 -14.19 2.29 -24.42
C LYS A 122 -14.70 1.89 -25.81
N MET A 123 -15.48 0.84 -25.93
CA MET A 123 -16.09 0.45 -27.22
C MET A 123 -17.23 1.38 -27.65
N LYS A 124 -17.77 2.20 -26.73
CA LYS A 124 -18.84 3.18 -27.02
C LYS A 124 -18.33 4.57 -27.42
N GLN A 125 -17.02 4.80 -27.31
CA GLN A 125 -16.37 6.05 -27.74
C GLN A 125 -15.81 5.90 -29.16
#